data_ddd08a704d0038f20165e225370a9cd3
#
_entry.id   ddd08a704d0038f20165e225370a9cd3
#
_cell.length_a   1.000
_cell.length_b   1.000
_cell.length_c   1.000
_cell.angle_alpha   90.00
_cell.angle_beta   90.00
_cell.angle_gamma   90.00
#
_symmetry.space_group_name_H-M   'P 1'
#
loop_
_entity.id
_entity.type
_entity.pdbx_description
1 polymer ?
#
loop_
_entity_poly.entity_id
_entity_poly.type
_entity_poly.pdbx_seq_one_letter_code
_entity_poly.pdbx_strand_id
1 'polypeptide(L)'
;MDIKDFNEALYASSNGVVVERRKSAIVPVLVLLAGAALLVVNCFIDNGSDANNLKSALVLVGGCVSLVGVALCGVAIFGGGEPYHTGDKCFLVRRQYSFDRAQCDSVVKAAEACDKLALDGVEESDIAGISVVCYHSPRSKFVAMQAFAYEEFVYKSVTPLKIKA
;
A
#
# COMPACT_ATOMS: atom_id res chain seq x y z
N MET A 1 -12.20 11.14 4.21
CA MET A 1 -10.72 11.28 4.26
C MET A 1 -10.19 10.94 2.89
N ASP A 2 -9.60 11.88 2.18
CA ASP A 2 -8.90 11.57 0.94
C ASP A 2 -7.41 11.30 1.25
N ILE A 3 -6.94 10.13 0.81
CA ILE A 3 -5.54 9.72 0.99
C ILE A 3 -4.61 10.62 0.18
N LYS A 4 -5.12 11.19 -0.92
CA LYS A 4 -4.34 12.10 -1.75
C LYS A 4 -3.99 13.37 -1.00
N ASP A 5 -4.97 13.98 -0.30
CA ASP A 5 -4.77 15.18 0.50
C ASP A 5 -3.73 14.95 1.61
N PHE A 6 -3.78 13.76 2.26
CA PHE A 6 -2.78 13.39 3.26
C PHE A 6 -1.38 13.27 2.65
N ASN A 7 -1.26 12.59 1.51
CA ASN A 7 0.03 12.41 0.84
C ASN A 7 0.62 13.76 0.36
N GLU A 8 -0.21 14.64 -0.18
CA GLU A 8 0.20 15.99 -0.59
C GLU A 8 0.70 16.80 0.62
N ALA A 9 -0.04 16.75 1.74
CA ALA A 9 0.39 17.39 2.98
C ALA A 9 1.72 16.79 3.50
N LEU A 10 1.91 15.48 3.38
CA LEU A 10 3.13 14.79 3.77
C LEU A 10 4.33 15.24 2.92
N TYR A 11 4.15 15.32 1.60
CA TYR A 11 5.21 15.78 0.70
C TYR A 11 5.57 17.25 0.96
N ALA A 12 4.58 18.11 1.15
CA ALA A 12 4.79 19.52 1.46
C ALA A 12 5.50 19.75 2.81
N SER A 13 5.12 18.98 3.84
CA SER A 13 5.63 19.14 5.21
C SER A 13 6.98 18.48 5.45
N SER A 14 7.39 17.52 4.62
CA SER A 14 8.61 16.73 4.82
C SER A 14 9.89 17.40 4.33
N ASN A 15 9.81 18.60 3.74
CA ASN A 15 10.97 19.33 3.20
C ASN A 15 11.86 18.47 2.26
N GLY A 16 11.26 17.63 1.42
CA GLY A 16 11.98 16.77 0.48
C GLY A 16 12.54 15.46 1.06
N VAL A 17 12.33 15.19 2.36
CA VAL A 17 12.69 13.91 2.98
C VAL A 17 11.79 12.77 2.46
N VAL A 18 10.53 13.07 2.22
CA VAL A 18 9.58 12.14 1.59
C VAL A 18 9.19 12.68 0.22
N VAL A 19 9.32 11.84 -0.79
CA VAL A 19 8.96 12.19 -2.18
C VAL A 19 8.01 11.14 -2.75
N GLU A 20 7.23 11.57 -3.72
CA GLU A 20 6.41 10.64 -4.49
C GLU A 20 7.30 9.82 -5.44
N ARG A 21 7.23 8.50 -5.35
CA ARG A 21 7.97 7.60 -6.24
C ARG A 21 7.09 6.44 -6.69
N ARG A 22 7.16 6.10 -7.97
CA ARG A 22 6.49 4.92 -8.52
C ARG A 22 7.29 3.65 -8.22
N LYS A 23 6.59 2.56 -7.93
CA LYS A 23 7.21 1.24 -7.82
C LYS A 23 7.74 0.78 -9.18
N SER A 24 8.78 -0.02 -9.14
CA SER A 24 9.37 -0.57 -10.36
C SER A 24 8.39 -1.52 -11.07
N ALA A 25 8.23 -1.36 -12.38
CA ALA A 25 7.43 -2.25 -13.22
C ALA A 25 8.16 -3.55 -13.60
N ILE A 26 9.40 -3.75 -13.17
CA ILE A 26 10.21 -4.93 -13.56
C ILE A 26 9.53 -6.23 -13.16
N VAL A 27 9.06 -6.34 -11.89
CA VAL A 27 8.39 -7.56 -11.40
C VAL A 27 7.11 -7.86 -12.18
N PRO A 28 6.17 -6.91 -12.36
CA PRO A 28 5.00 -7.08 -13.22
C PRO A 28 5.33 -7.58 -14.62
N VAL A 29 6.33 -6.98 -15.26
CA VAL A 29 6.77 -7.38 -16.61
C VAL A 29 7.34 -8.80 -16.62
N LEU A 30 8.13 -9.19 -15.63
CA LEU A 30 8.65 -10.56 -15.51
C LEU A 30 7.53 -11.59 -15.34
N VAL A 31 6.51 -11.29 -14.53
CA VAL A 31 5.33 -12.15 -14.36
C VAL A 31 4.59 -12.32 -15.69
N LEU A 32 4.37 -11.22 -16.41
CA LEU A 32 3.73 -11.26 -17.73
C LEU A 32 4.53 -12.12 -18.73
N LEU A 33 5.85 -11.93 -18.79
CA LEU A 33 6.73 -12.70 -19.68
C LEU A 33 6.75 -14.19 -19.32
N ALA A 34 6.73 -14.53 -18.02
CA ALA A 34 6.66 -15.92 -17.56
C ALA A 34 5.36 -16.60 -18.02
N GLY A 35 4.21 -15.92 -17.87
CA GLY A 35 2.93 -16.42 -18.35
C GLY A 35 2.91 -16.60 -19.89
N ALA A 36 3.41 -15.62 -20.63
CA ALA A 36 3.53 -15.68 -22.09
C ALA A 36 4.45 -16.83 -22.52
N ALA A 37 5.57 -17.06 -21.85
CA ALA A 37 6.48 -18.16 -22.14
C ALA A 37 5.80 -19.53 -21.98
N LEU A 38 4.97 -19.72 -20.93
CA LEU A 38 4.21 -20.96 -20.76
C LEU A 38 3.22 -21.20 -21.93
N LEU A 39 2.58 -20.14 -22.42
CA LEU A 39 1.67 -20.24 -23.57
C LEU A 39 2.44 -20.57 -24.86
N VAL A 40 3.62 -19.99 -25.04
CA VAL A 40 4.48 -20.29 -26.21
C VAL A 40 4.99 -21.73 -26.15
N VAL A 41 5.46 -22.22 -25.01
CA VAL A 41 5.88 -23.63 -24.83
C VAL A 41 4.74 -24.59 -25.21
N ASN A 42 3.50 -24.25 -24.87
CA ASN A 42 2.33 -25.07 -25.26
C ASN A 42 2.21 -25.30 -26.78
N CYS A 43 2.67 -24.34 -27.60
CA CYS A 43 2.63 -24.45 -29.07
C CYS A 43 3.60 -25.49 -29.62
N PHE A 44 4.66 -25.83 -28.88
CA PHE A 44 5.72 -26.79 -29.31
C PHE A 44 5.46 -28.21 -28.80
N ILE A 45 4.43 -28.46 -28.02
CA ILE A 45 4.10 -29.80 -27.52
C ILE A 45 3.28 -30.53 -28.59
N ASP A 46 3.69 -31.76 -28.96
CA ASP A 46 2.96 -32.58 -29.91
C ASP A 46 1.58 -33.04 -29.41
N ASN A 47 0.68 -33.36 -30.35
CA ASN A 47 -0.71 -33.75 -30.05
C ASN A 47 -0.81 -35.28 -29.77
N GLY A 48 -0.17 -35.76 -28.69
CA GLY A 48 -0.39 -37.12 -28.17
C GLY A 48 -1.52 -37.18 -27.15
N SER A 49 -2.08 -38.35 -26.90
CA SER A 49 -3.20 -38.54 -25.96
C SER A 49 -2.86 -38.05 -24.53
N ASP A 50 -1.63 -38.28 -24.09
CA ASP A 50 -1.15 -37.89 -22.76
C ASP A 50 -0.74 -36.40 -22.71
N ALA A 51 -0.45 -35.81 -23.87
CA ALA A 51 -0.07 -34.39 -24.00
C ALA A 51 -1.26 -33.43 -23.83
N ASN A 52 -2.50 -33.89 -24.06
CA ASN A 52 -3.69 -33.03 -23.96
C ASN A 52 -3.91 -32.46 -22.55
N ASN A 53 -3.69 -33.26 -21.51
CA ASN A 53 -3.81 -32.78 -20.13
C ASN A 53 -2.73 -31.75 -19.81
N LEU A 54 -1.48 -31.98 -20.25
CA LEU A 54 -0.37 -31.05 -20.07
C LEU A 54 -0.63 -29.73 -20.81
N LYS A 55 -1.10 -29.81 -22.08
CA LYS A 55 -1.48 -28.63 -22.86
C LYS A 55 -2.55 -27.79 -22.19
N SER A 56 -3.63 -28.43 -21.74
CA SER A 56 -4.70 -27.74 -21.03
C SER A 56 -4.21 -27.07 -19.75
N ALA A 57 -3.36 -27.75 -19.00
CA ALA A 57 -2.74 -27.19 -17.78
C ALA A 57 -1.87 -25.98 -18.11
N LEU A 58 -1.02 -26.05 -19.16
CA LEU A 58 -0.16 -24.95 -19.57
C LEU A 58 -0.95 -23.73 -20.06
N VAL A 59 -2.05 -23.96 -20.80
CA VAL A 59 -2.93 -22.86 -21.24
C VAL A 59 -3.61 -22.21 -20.04
N LEU A 60 -4.13 -23.01 -19.10
CA LEU A 60 -4.80 -22.49 -17.92
C LEU A 60 -3.82 -21.69 -17.06
N VAL A 61 -2.69 -22.28 -16.67
CA VAL A 61 -1.70 -21.64 -15.80
C VAL A 61 -1.06 -20.43 -16.51
N GLY A 62 -0.61 -20.60 -17.75
CA GLY A 62 0.00 -19.52 -18.53
C GLY A 62 -0.97 -18.35 -18.75
N GLY A 63 -2.24 -18.67 -19.04
CA GLY A 63 -3.31 -17.67 -19.17
C GLY A 63 -3.55 -16.91 -17.87
N CYS A 64 -3.72 -17.60 -16.74
CA CYS A 64 -3.92 -16.97 -15.43
C CYS A 64 -2.71 -16.09 -15.04
N VAL A 65 -1.48 -16.59 -15.20
CA VAL A 65 -0.24 -15.83 -14.90
C VAL A 65 -0.12 -14.60 -15.78
N SER A 66 -0.45 -14.73 -17.09
CA SER A 66 -0.43 -13.58 -18.01
C SER A 66 -1.45 -12.52 -17.63
N LEU A 67 -2.68 -12.91 -17.27
CA LEU A 67 -3.72 -11.98 -16.83
C LEU A 67 -3.32 -11.23 -15.56
N VAL A 68 -2.76 -11.95 -14.58
CA VAL A 68 -2.21 -11.32 -13.37
C VAL A 68 -1.08 -10.35 -13.74
N GLY A 69 -0.17 -10.75 -14.64
CA GLY A 69 0.90 -9.89 -15.13
C GLY A 69 0.38 -8.61 -15.78
N VAL A 70 -0.64 -8.70 -16.64
CA VAL A 70 -1.28 -7.53 -17.27
C VAL A 70 -1.91 -6.61 -16.21
N ALA A 71 -2.64 -7.17 -15.25
CA ALA A 71 -3.26 -6.38 -14.18
C ALA A 71 -2.20 -5.65 -13.34
N LEU A 72 -1.12 -6.33 -12.96
CA LEU A 72 -0.01 -5.74 -12.22
C LEU A 72 0.73 -4.65 -13.03
N CYS A 73 0.92 -4.85 -14.34
CA CYS A 73 1.48 -3.83 -15.23
C CYS A 73 0.56 -2.61 -15.29
N GLY A 74 -0.76 -2.81 -15.39
CA GLY A 74 -1.74 -1.73 -15.34
C GLY A 74 -1.62 -0.91 -14.05
N VAL A 75 -1.56 -1.56 -12.89
CA VAL A 75 -1.35 -0.89 -11.60
C VAL A 75 0.00 -0.16 -11.55
N ALA A 76 1.07 -0.73 -12.09
CA ALA A 76 2.39 -0.09 -12.10
C ALA A 76 2.47 1.15 -13.03
N ILE A 77 1.72 1.15 -14.13
CA ILE A 77 1.72 2.24 -15.12
C ILE A 77 0.73 3.35 -14.74
N PHE A 78 -0.50 2.97 -14.36
CA PHE A 78 -1.60 3.90 -14.07
C PHE A 78 -1.76 4.22 -12.59
N GLY A 79 -1.14 3.43 -11.70
CA GLY A 79 -1.12 3.71 -10.27
C GLY A 79 -0.37 4.99 -9.95
N GLY A 80 -0.82 5.71 -8.92
CA GLY A 80 -0.11 6.86 -8.37
C GLY A 80 1.23 6.46 -7.74
N GLY A 81 2.10 7.44 -7.52
CA GLY A 81 3.31 7.24 -6.72
C GLY A 81 2.98 7.00 -5.24
N GLU A 82 3.87 6.31 -4.58
CA GLU A 82 3.78 6.06 -3.13
C GLU A 82 4.84 6.88 -2.39
N PRO A 83 4.59 7.24 -1.12
CA PRO A 83 5.56 7.95 -0.30
C PRO A 83 6.86 7.15 -0.14
N TYR A 84 7.97 7.77 -0.56
CA TYR A 84 9.31 7.19 -0.53
C TYR A 84 10.23 8.05 0.32
N HIS A 85 10.86 7.46 1.33
CA HIS A 85 11.83 8.13 2.20
C HIS A 85 13.21 8.15 1.54
N THR A 86 13.70 9.34 1.23
CA THR A 86 14.95 9.53 0.45
C THR A 86 16.19 9.08 1.23
N GLY A 87 16.25 9.37 2.53
CA GLY A 87 17.37 8.98 3.41
C GLY A 87 17.50 7.47 3.57
N ASP A 88 16.39 6.78 3.83
CA ASP A 88 16.37 5.32 4.05
C ASP A 88 16.32 4.52 2.75
N LYS A 89 16.09 5.19 1.63
CA LYS A 89 15.92 4.57 0.30
C LYS A 89 14.86 3.47 0.30
N CYS A 90 13.71 3.70 0.95
CA CYS A 90 12.62 2.75 1.03
C CYS A 90 11.25 3.44 0.93
N PHE A 91 10.25 2.68 0.51
CA PHE A 91 8.86 3.14 0.58
C PHE A 91 8.39 3.15 2.03
N LEU A 92 7.60 4.15 2.38
CA LEU A 92 6.95 4.20 3.68
C LEU A 92 5.81 3.18 3.74
N VAL A 93 5.69 2.53 4.89
CA VAL A 93 4.59 1.60 5.15
C VAL A 93 3.44 2.38 5.75
N ARG A 94 2.28 2.29 5.10
CA ARG A 94 1.04 2.88 5.61
C ARG A 94 0.33 1.89 6.52
N ARG A 95 -0.09 2.37 7.69
CA ARG A 95 -1.02 1.68 8.57
C ARG A 95 -2.15 2.64 8.93
N GLN A 96 -3.36 2.13 8.95
CA GLN A 96 -4.54 2.86 9.39
C GLN A 96 -5.08 2.12 10.60
N TYR A 97 -5.26 2.87 11.67
CA TYR A 97 -5.86 2.40 12.92
C TYR A 97 -7.28 2.95 13.02
N SER A 98 -8.17 2.19 13.61
CA SER A 98 -9.55 2.59 13.88
C SER A 98 -9.85 2.37 15.34
N PHE A 99 -10.39 3.39 16.03
CA PHE A 99 -10.63 3.37 17.46
C PHE A 99 -12.04 3.86 17.79
N ASP A 100 -12.55 3.46 18.97
CA ASP A 100 -13.80 3.99 19.48
C ASP A 100 -13.69 5.48 19.82
N ARG A 101 -14.80 6.20 19.71
CA ARG A 101 -14.87 7.63 20.04
C ARG A 101 -14.52 7.91 21.51
N ALA A 102 -14.79 6.97 22.42
CA ALA A 102 -14.42 7.10 23.82
C ALA A 102 -12.91 7.21 24.08
N GLN A 103 -12.10 6.70 23.15
CA GLN A 103 -10.63 6.71 23.23
C GLN A 103 -10.00 7.94 22.56
N CYS A 104 -10.82 8.88 22.08
CA CYS A 104 -10.39 10.02 21.28
C CYS A 104 -9.20 10.77 21.90
N ASP A 105 -9.28 11.13 23.18
CA ASP A 105 -8.24 11.94 23.84
C ASP A 105 -6.88 11.23 23.92
N SER A 106 -6.88 9.93 24.20
CA SER A 106 -5.65 9.14 24.26
C SER A 106 -5.02 8.94 22.86
N VAL A 107 -5.87 8.68 21.87
CA VAL A 107 -5.47 8.48 20.48
C VAL A 107 -4.93 9.77 19.86
N VAL A 108 -5.59 10.92 20.11
CA VAL A 108 -5.14 12.24 19.66
C VAL A 108 -3.77 12.57 20.25
N LYS A 109 -3.59 12.38 21.56
CA LYS A 109 -2.29 12.62 22.22
C LYS A 109 -1.17 11.74 21.65
N ALA A 110 -1.46 10.46 21.41
CA ALA A 110 -0.49 9.54 20.81
C ALA A 110 -0.14 9.93 19.37
N ALA A 111 -1.13 10.36 18.59
CA ALA A 111 -0.92 10.84 17.21
C ALA A 111 -0.11 12.14 17.17
N GLU A 112 -0.36 13.09 18.07
CA GLU A 112 0.41 14.33 18.18
C GLU A 112 1.86 14.12 18.63
N ALA A 113 2.08 13.10 19.47
CA ALA A 113 3.42 12.71 19.91
C ALA A 113 4.16 11.84 18.87
N CYS A 114 3.50 11.41 17.78
CA CYS A 114 3.98 10.39 16.83
C CYS A 114 4.46 9.12 17.56
N ASP A 115 3.70 8.70 18.58
CA ASP A 115 4.02 7.51 19.38
C ASP A 115 3.24 6.30 18.87
N LYS A 116 3.89 5.54 17.99
CA LYS A 116 3.32 4.34 17.41
C LYS A 116 3.07 3.25 18.46
N LEU A 117 3.97 3.12 19.46
CA LEU A 117 3.81 2.12 20.51
C LEU A 117 2.60 2.41 21.41
N ALA A 118 2.34 3.67 21.69
CA ALA A 118 1.15 4.07 22.42
C ALA A 118 -0.12 3.74 21.61
N LEU A 119 -0.13 3.92 20.29
CA LEU A 119 -1.26 3.52 19.43
C LEU A 119 -1.42 2.00 19.34
N ASP A 120 -0.33 1.25 19.19
CA ASP A 120 -0.37 -0.22 19.14
C ASP A 120 -0.85 -0.83 20.47
N GLY A 121 -0.81 -0.08 21.58
CA GLY A 121 -1.32 -0.47 22.89
C GLY A 121 -2.80 -0.15 23.14
N VAL A 122 -3.45 0.59 22.26
CA VAL A 122 -4.90 0.89 22.34
C VAL A 122 -5.66 -0.16 21.55
N GLU A 123 -6.76 -0.66 22.11
CA GLU A 123 -7.61 -1.66 21.45
C GLU A 123 -8.29 -1.06 20.22
N GLU A 124 -8.04 -1.66 19.05
CA GLU A 124 -8.68 -1.25 17.80
C GLU A 124 -10.16 -1.64 17.82
N SER A 125 -11.02 -0.79 17.23
CA SER A 125 -12.46 -0.99 17.17
C SER A 125 -12.94 -1.07 15.73
N ASP A 126 -13.85 -2.00 15.45
CA ASP A 126 -14.54 -2.09 14.15
C ASP A 126 -15.49 -0.90 13.91
N ILE A 127 -15.97 -0.27 14.99
CA ILE A 127 -16.81 0.92 14.93
C ILE A 127 -15.90 2.14 15.01
N ALA A 128 -15.44 2.61 13.86
CA ALA A 128 -14.50 3.72 13.79
C ALA A 128 -15.15 5.06 14.14
N GLY A 129 -14.98 5.52 15.39
CA GLY A 129 -15.27 6.91 15.78
C GLY A 129 -14.13 7.86 15.47
N ILE A 130 -12.88 7.37 15.58
CA ILE A 130 -11.65 8.07 15.23
C ILE A 130 -10.73 7.14 14.45
N SER A 131 -10.04 7.66 13.42
CA SER A 131 -9.09 6.92 12.62
C SER A 131 -7.75 7.65 12.60
N VAL A 132 -6.65 6.92 12.74
CA VAL A 132 -5.29 7.47 12.64
C VAL A 132 -4.60 6.88 11.43
N VAL A 133 -4.13 7.74 10.54
CA VAL A 133 -3.25 7.35 9.44
C VAL A 133 -1.82 7.54 9.88
N CYS A 134 -1.06 6.46 9.80
CA CYS A 134 0.35 6.41 10.15
C CYS A 134 1.17 5.96 8.94
N TYR A 135 2.16 6.75 8.55
CA TYR A 135 3.24 6.31 7.68
C TYR A 135 4.50 6.16 8.51
N HIS A 136 5.19 5.05 8.35
CA HIS A 136 6.46 4.83 9.03
C HIS A 136 7.50 4.21 8.09
N SER A 137 8.76 4.52 8.36
CA SER A 137 9.88 3.87 7.69
C SER A 137 10.15 2.51 8.33
N PRO A 138 10.34 1.42 7.55
CA PRO A 138 10.76 0.14 8.09
C PRO A 138 12.25 0.12 8.52
N ARG A 139 13.01 1.16 8.18
CA ARG A 139 14.47 1.20 8.38
C ARG A 139 14.93 2.25 9.38
N SER A 140 14.12 3.26 9.65
CA SER A 140 14.43 4.34 10.59
C SER A 140 13.28 4.59 11.55
N LYS A 141 13.45 5.58 12.42
CA LYS A 141 12.39 6.02 13.34
C LYS A 141 11.44 7.04 12.72
N PHE A 142 11.51 7.26 11.40
CA PHE A 142 10.61 8.17 10.74
C PHE A 142 9.17 7.71 10.87
N VAL A 143 8.33 8.60 11.39
CA VAL A 143 6.89 8.39 11.57
C VAL A 143 6.16 9.67 11.23
N ALA A 144 5.09 9.56 10.44
CA ALA A 144 4.17 10.65 10.16
C ALA A 144 2.76 10.20 10.51
N MET A 145 2.05 10.99 11.32
CA MET A 145 0.71 10.64 11.81
C MET A 145 -0.26 11.80 11.71
N GLN A 146 -1.53 11.45 11.49
CA GLN A 146 -2.63 12.37 11.58
C GLN A 146 -3.89 11.63 12.01
N ALA A 147 -4.65 12.22 12.95
CA ALA A 147 -5.91 11.68 13.43
C ALA A 147 -7.11 12.37 12.74
N PHE A 148 -8.14 11.58 12.47
CA PHE A 148 -9.38 11.99 11.82
C PHE A 148 -10.56 11.48 12.65
N ALA A 149 -11.52 12.34 12.98
CA ALA A 149 -12.78 11.94 13.58
C ALA A 149 -13.86 11.74 12.51
N TYR A 150 -14.71 10.76 12.71
CA TYR A 150 -15.87 10.52 11.86
C TYR A 150 -17.05 11.38 12.35
N GLU A 151 -17.38 12.40 11.57
CA GLU A 151 -18.48 13.33 11.84
C GLU A 151 -19.28 13.60 10.57
N GLU A 152 -20.62 13.60 10.69
CA GLU A 152 -21.51 13.91 9.58
C GLU A 152 -21.21 13.10 8.29
N PHE A 153 -20.95 11.80 8.47
CA PHE A 153 -20.60 10.87 7.39
C PHE A 153 -19.26 11.15 6.65
N VAL A 154 -18.41 12.03 7.21
CA VAL A 154 -17.11 12.38 6.66
C VAL A 154 -16.03 12.32 7.74
N TYR A 155 -14.83 11.90 7.36
CA TYR A 155 -13.67 12.00 8.23
C TYR A 155 -13.09 13.42 8.16
N LYS A 156 -13.11 14.14 9.28
CA LYS A 156 -12.51 15.47 9.46
C LYS A 156 -11.20 15.33 10.23
N SER A 157 -10.16 16.07 9.82
CA SER A 157 -8.89 16.07 10.56
C SER A 157 -9.06 16.69 11.94
N VAL A 158 -8.64 15.97 12.98
CA VAL A 158 -8.66 16.42 14.37
C VAL A 158 -7.29 16.97 14.79
N THR A 159 -6.23 16.41 14.20
CA THR A 159 -4.85 16.88 14.44
C THR A 159 -4.20 17.38 13.15
N PRO A 160 -3.26 18.33 13.24
CA PRO A 160 -2.37 18.59 12.11
C PRO A 160 -1.51 17.36 11.84
N LEU A 161 -0.98 17.27 10.60
CA LEU A 161 0.02 16.26 10.28
C LEU A 161 1.27 16.49 11.14
N LYS A 162 1.66 15.49 11.90
CA LYS A 162 2.89 15.48 12.71
C LYS A 162 3.90 14.53 12.10
N ILE A 163 5.16 14.98 12.06
CA ILE A 163 6.29 14.20 11.53
C ILE A 163 7.35 14.13 12.60
N LYS A 164 7.85 12.92 12.87
CA LYS A 164 8.98 12.63 13.74
C LYS A 164 10.03 11.86 12.92
N ALA A 165 11.22 12.40 12.83
CA ALA A 165 12.34 11.81 12.11
C ALA A 165 13.39 11.25 13.08
#